data_a455334db143a8443b3510280a89270c
#
_entry.id   a455334db143a8443b3510280a89270c
#
_cell.length_a   1.000
_cell.length_b   1.000
_cell.length_c   1.000
_cell.angle_alpha   90.00
_cell.angle_beta   90.00
_cell.angle_gamma   90.00
#
_symmetry.space_group_name_H-M   'P 1'
#
loop_
_entity.id
_entity.type
_entity.pdbx_description
1 polymer ?
#
loop_
_entity_poly.entity_id
_entity_poly.type
_entity_poly.pdbx_seq_one_letter_code
_entity_poly.pdbx_strand_id
1 'polypeptide(L)'
;KLYHDDKFKVFDPAEFYNYQNKNHYTEKEIMNYELRAVKMADVVLVNLDRLDKSIGTCDEILYAYMNDVPVIAFSELENPDIHPWKIEQIDRIETGKNALAKAMTYIVSYY
;
A
#
# COMPACT_ATOMS: atom_id res chain seq x y z
N LYS A 1 -5.23 -7.59 -8.50
CA LYS A 1 -6.54 -7.31 -8.05
C LYS A 1 -6.91 -8.11 -6.85
N LEU A 2 -7.20 -7.45 -5.83
CA LEU A 2 -7.18 -8.07 -4.54
C LEU A 2 -8.53 -8.35 -3.95
N TYR A 3 -9.48 -7.45 -4.11
CA TYR A 3 -10.71 -7.58 -3.39
C TYR A 3 -11.79 -6.73 -4.03
N HIS A 4 -13.00 -7.28 -4.11
CA HIS A 4 -14.15 -6.58 -4.62
C HIS A 4 -15.24 -6.53 -3.59
N ASP A 5 -15.57 -5.34 -3.18
CA ASP A 5 -16.67 -5.08 -2.27
C ASP A 5 -17.22 -3.72 -2.69
N ASP A 6 -18.52 -3.60 -2.77
CA ASP A 6 -19.17 -2.34 -3.16
C ASP A 6 -18.81 -1.21 -2.22
N LYS A 7 -18.37 -1.54 -1.01
CA LYS A 7 -17.95 -0.58 0.00
C LYS A 7 -16.63 0.10 -0.33
N PHE A 8 -15.79 -0.56 -1.15
CA PHE A 8 -14.42 -0.08 -1.39
C PHE A 8 -14.18 0.22 -2.85
N LYS A 9 -13.47 1.31 -3.08
CA LYS A 9 -12.92 1.65 -4.38
C LYS A 9 -11.41 1.41 -4.29
N VAL A 10 -10.89 0.53 -5.14
CA VAL A 10 -9.49 0.14 -5.08
C VAL A 10 -8.70 0.84 -6.18
N PHE A 11 -7.60 1.48 -5.79
CA PHE A 11 -6.63 2.04 -6.70
C PHE A 11 -5.38 1.17 -6.66
N ASP A 12 -4.97 0.64 -7.83
CA ASP A 12 -3.76 -0.18 -7.93
C ASP A 12 -2.66 0.64 -8.61
N PRO A 13 -1.65 1.08 -7.84
CA PRO A 13 -0.58 1.90 -8.41
C PRO A 13 0.16 1.24 -9.57
N ALA A 14 0.34 -0.09 -9.52
CA ALA A 14 1.05 -0.80 -10.57
C ALA A 14 0.31 -0.72 -11.91
N GLU A 15 -1.01 -0.95 -11.90
CA GLU A 15 -1.81 -0.84 -13.10
C GLU A 15 -1.81 0.59 -13.63
N PHE A 16 -1.96 1.55 -12.74
CA PHE A 16 -1.96 2.96 -13.12
C PHE A 16 -0.61 3.35 -13.72
N TYR A 17 0.49 2.92 -13.10
CA TYR A 17 1.82 3.23 -13.61
C TYR A 17 2.00 2.71 -15.03
N ASN A 18 1.61 1.47 -15.28
CA ASN A 18 1.73 0.90 -16.61
C ASN A 18 0.93 1.68 -17.65
N TYR A 19 -0.27 2.09 -17.30
CA TYR A 19 -1.12 2.87 -18.20
C TYR A 19 -0.51 4.22 -18.50
N GLN A 20 -0.09 4.95 -17.47
CA GLN A 20 0.46 6.29 -17.64
C GLN A 20 1.79 6.29 -18.40
N ASN A 21 2.65 5.32 -18.11
CA ASN A 21 3.91 5.19 -18.79
C ASN A 21 3.69 4.94 -20.28
N LYS A 22 2.69 4.14 -20.62
CA LYS A 22 2.30 3.86 -21.97
C LYS A 22 1.83 5.13 -22.71
N ASN A 23 1.27 6.07 -21.98
CA ASN A 23 0.75 7.32 -22.50
C ASN A 23 1.76 8.46 -22.38
N HIS A 24 3.03 8.14 -22.17
CA HIS A 24 4.13 9.10 -22.21
C HIS A 24 4.08 10.18 -21.11
N TYR A 25 3.55 9.85 -19.95
CA TYR A 25 3.65 10.74 -18.80
C TYR A 25 5.05 10.65 -18.19
N THR A 26 5.49 11.74 -17.57
CA THR A 26 6.80 11.73 -16.90
C THR A 26 6.73 10.96 -15.59
N GLU A 27 7.89 10.50 -15.11
CA GLU A 27 7.97 9.82 -13.82
C GLU A 27 7.48 10.72 -12.69
N LYS A 28 7.79 12.01 -12.77
CA LYS A 28 7.33 12.97 -11.76
C LYS A 28 5.81 13.07 -11.74
N GLU A 29 5.20 13.10 -12.90
CA GLU A 29 3.74 13.17 -12.99
C GLU A 29 3.09 11.90 -12.42
N ILE A 30 3.66 10.74 -12.73
CA ILE A 30 3.16 9.47 -12.21
C ILE A 30 3.28 9.43 -10.68
N MET A 31 4.45 9.79 -10.18
CA MET A 31 4.71 9.82 -8.74
C MET A 31 3.72 10.76 -8.03
N ASN A 32 3.54 11.97 -8.56
CA ASN A 32 2.64 12.93 -7.94
C ASN A 32 1.21 12.45 -7.91
N TYR A 33 0.77 11.78 -8.97
CA TYR A 33 -0.58 11.23 -9.02
C TYR A 33 -0.76 10.13 -7.97
N GLU A 34 0.22 9.23 -7.89
CA GLU A 34 0.14 8.12 -6.94
C GLU A 34 0.16 8.61 -5.50
N LEU A 35 1.01 9.59 -5.20
CA LEU A 35 1.05 10.16 -3.84
C LEU A 35 -0.25 10.88 -3.51
N ARG A 36 -0.86 11.55 -4.48
CA ARG A 36 -2.16 12.18 -4.26
C ARG A 36 -3.22 11.14 -3.96
N ALA A 37 -3.19 10.00 -4.66
CA ALA A 37 -4.13 8.91 -4.40
C ALA A 37 -3.97 8.39 -2.98
N VAL A 38 -2.73 8.24 -2.50
CA VAL A 38 -2.46 7.86 -1.12
C VAL A 38 -3.06 8.86 -0.15
N LYS A 39 -2.82 10.14 -0.37
CA LYS A 39 -3.32 11.18 0.52
C LYS A 39 -4.85 11.19 0.60
N MET A 40 -5.52 10.84 -0.47
CA MET A 40 -6.99 10.86 -0.53
C MET A 40 -7.62 9.52 -0.16
N ALA A 41 -6.83 8.51 0.12
CA ALA A 41 -7.34 7.20 0.49
C ALA A 41 -7.87 7.18 1.92
N ASP A 42 -8.82 6.30 2.18
CA ASP A 42 -9.29 6.05 3.53
C ASP A 42 -8.36 5.10 4.26
N VAL A 43 -7.72 4.21 3.53
CA VAL A 43 -6.77 3.25 4.06
C VAL A 43 -5.86 2.79 2.93
N VAL A 44 -4.59 2.54 3.25
CA VAL A 44 -3.60 2.05 2.29
C VAL A 44 -3.24 0.62 2.65
N LEU A 45 -3.30 -0.27 1.66
CA LEU A 45 -2.90 -1.66 1.84
C LEU A 45 -1.58 -1.89 1.11
N VAL A 46 -0.57 -2.38 1.82
CA VAL A 46 0.75 -2.57 1.23
C VAL A 46 1.27 -3.99 1.42
N ASN A 47 1.97 -4.47 0.41
CA ASN A 47 2.69 -5.73 0.45
C ASN A 47 4.12 -5.44 0.90
N LEU A 48 4.53 -6.02 2.02
CA LEU A 48 5.86 -5.80 2.58
C LEU A 48 6.93 -6.71 1.97
N ASP A 49 6.51 -7.72 1.21
CA ASP A 49 7.48 -8.60 0.58
C ASP A 49 8.25 -7.78 -0.47
N ARG A 50 9.59 -7.82 -0.36
CA ARG A 50 10.48 -7.06 -1.23
C ARG A 50 10.42 -5.55 -1.00
N LEU A 51 10.06 -5.14 0.21
CA LEU A 51 10.02 -3.72 0.56
C LEU A 51 11.37 -3.05 0.37
N ASP A 52 12.46 -3.78 0.64
CA ASP A 52 13.82 -3.29 0.49
C ASP A 52 14.18 -2.91 -0.95
N LYS A 53 13.40 -3.40 -1.93
CA LYS A 53 13.62 -3.13 -3.35
C LYS A 53 12.52 -2.26 -3.95
N SER A 54 11.67 -1.71 -3.12
CA SER A 54 10.53 -0.92 -3.59
C SER A 54 10.55 0.47 -2.95
N ILE A 55 11.28 1.37 -3.59
CA ILE A 55 11.36 2.76 -3.12
C ILE A 55 9.98 3.39 -3.12
N GLY A 56 9.20 3.13 -4.16
CA GLY A 56 7.84 3.69 -4.26
C GLY A 56 6.95 3.28 -3.10
N THR A 57 6.98 2.00 -2.72
CA THR A 57 6.18 1.53 -1.59
C THR A 57 6.65 2.20 -0.29
N CYS A 58 7.96 2.33 -0.09
CA CYS A 58 8.49 3.01 1.09
C CYS A 58 8.01 4.45 1.16
N ASP A 59 8.02 5.17 0.04
CA ASP A 59 7.57 6.56 -0.03
C ASP A 59 6.07 6.66 0.23
N GLU A 60 5.29 5.73 -0.30
CA GLU A 60 3.85 5.72 -0.08
C GLU A 60 3.50 5.49 1.39
N ILE A 61 4.20 4.59 2.04
CA ILE A 61 4.00 4.34 3.47
C ILE A 61 4.30 5.61 4.28
N LEU A 62 5.44 6.24 4.00
CA LEU A 62 5.81 7.47 4.70
C LEU A 62 4.80 8.58 4.45
N TYR A 63 4.37 8.75 3.20
CA TYR A 63 3.45 9.80 2.85
C TYR A 63 2.08 9.59 3.51
N ALA A 64 1.62 8.34 3.56
CA ALA A 64 0.39 8.00 4.26
C ALA A 64 0.51 8.37 5.75
N TYR A 65 1.62 7.97 6.36
CA TYR A 65 1.88 8.29 7.77
C TYR A 65 1.84 9.79 8.01
N MET A 66 2.48 10.57 7.16
CA MET A 66 2.55 12.02 7.31
C MET A 66 1.21 12.70 7.09
N ASN A 67 0.28 12.06 6.41
CA ASN A 67 -1.04 12.60 6.13
C ASN A 67 -2.14 11.91 6.95
N ASP A 68 -1.76 11.16 7.99
CA ASP A 68 -2.69 10.48 8.89
C ASP A 68 -3.62 9.50 8.18
N VAL A 69 -3.14 8.89 7.10
CA VAL A 69 -3.87 7.83 6.40
C VAL A 69 -3.39 6.49 6.96
N PRO A 70 -4.30 5.66 7.47
CA PRO A 70 -3.91 4.36 8.04
C PRO A 70 -3.26 3.46 7.00
N VAL A 71 -2.23 2.73 7.43
CA VAL A 71 -1.52 1.77 6.58
C VAL A 71 -1.70 0.37 7.17
N ILE A 72 -2.26 -0.53 6.39
CA ILE A 72 -2.41 -1.93 6.74
C ILE A 72 -1.49 -2.71 5.81
N ALA A 73 -0.65 -3.54 6.38
CA ALA A 73 0.39 -4.23 5.61
C ALA A 73 0.30 -5.74 5.78
N PHE A 74 0.84 -6.45 4.81
CA PHE A 74 0.91 -7.90 4.90
C PHE A 74 2.22 -8.43 4.33
N SER A 75 2.63 -9.59 4.83
CA SER A 75 3.77 -10.34 4.30
C SER A 75 3.47 -11.82 4.43
N GLU A 76 3.82 -12.60 3.42
CA GLU A 76 3.67 -14.05 3.49
C GLU A 76 4.69 -14.70 4.42
N LEU A 77 5.76 -13.98 4.76
CA LEU A 77 6.77 -14.45 5.71
C LEU A 77 6.23 -14.34 7.13
N GLU A 78 6.59 -15.32 7.97
CA GLU A 78 6.17 -15.29 9.37
C GLU A 78 6.83 -14.15 10.14
N ASN A 79 8.10 -13.91 9.86
CA ASN A 79 8.88 -12.89 10.55
C ASN A 79 9.62 -12.04 9.52
N PRO A 80 8.93 -11.16 8.81
CA PRO A 80 9.58 -10.33 7.80
C PRO A 80 10.57 -9.36 8.46
N ASP A 81 11.70 -9.15 7.78
CA ASP A 81 12.71 -8.21 8.25
C ASP A 81 12.33 -6.81 7.75
N ILE A 82 11.80 -6.00 8.65
CA ILE A 82 11.31 -4.67 8.32
C ILE A 82 12.06 -3.65 9.17
N HIS A 83 12.54 -2.60 8.50
CA HIS A 83 13.22 -1.53 9.20
C HIS A 83 12.32 -0.93 10.30
N PRO A 84 12.87 -0.69 11.50
CA PRO A 84 12.05 -0.21 12.63
C PRO A 84 11.24 1.05 12.32
N TRP A 85 11.77 1.98 11.54
CA TRP A 85 11.03 3.18 11.19
C TRP A 85 9.78 2.87 10.37
N LYS A 86 9.86 1.86 9.49
CA LYS A 86 8.70 1.48 8.69
C LYS A 86 7.63 0.82 9.56
N ILE A 87 8.05 0.05 10.55
CA ILE A 87 7.11 -0.56 11.49
C ILE A 87 6.31 0.54 12.21
N GLU A 88 6.97 1.62 12.62
CA GLU A 88 6.31 2.72 13.30
C GLU A 88 5.33 3.48 12.42
N GLN A 89 5.50 3.40 11.10
CA GLN A 89 4.63 4.08 10.15
C GLN A 89 3.41 3.24 9.73
N ILE A 90 3.35 2.00 10.18
CA ILE A 90 2.31 1.05 9.78
C ILE A 90 1.41 0.77 10.97
N ASP A 91 0.10 0.80 10.75
CA ASP A 91 -0.87 0.64 11.82
C ASP A 91 -1.14 -0.82 12.16
N ARG A 92 -1.03 -1.70 11.18
CA ARG A 92 -1.24 -3.12 11.42
C ARG A 92 -0.50 -3.96 10.39
N ILE A 93 0.14 -5.04 10.84
CA ILE A 93 0.85 -5.97 9.96
C ILE A 93 0.28 -7.37 10.18
N GLU A 94 -0.14 -8.00 9.08
CA GLU A 94 -0.52 -9.41 9.10
C GLU A 94 0.59 -10.21 8.43
N THR A 95 0.93 -11.35 9.00
CA THR A 95 2.05 -12.15 8.51
C THR A 95 1.66 -13.60 8.29
N GLY A 96 2.50 -14.29 7.52
CA GLY A 96 2.37 -15.72 7.34
C GLY A 96 1.37 -16.09 6.25
N LYS A 97 0.95 -17.35 6.30
CA LYS A 97 0.01 -17.88 5.32
C LYS A 97 -1.30 -17.11 5.40
N ASN A 98 -1.84 -16.77 4.24
CA ASN A 98 -3.10 -16.02 4.12
C ASN A 98 -3.02 -14.60 4.70
N ALA A 99 -1.82 -14.01 4.75
CA ALA A 99 -1.64 -12.68 5.30
C ALA A 99 -2.50 -11.64 4.57
N LEU A 100 -2.56 -11.70 3.24
CA LEU A 100 -3.38 -10.79 2.47
C LEU A 100 -4.86 -10.91 2.86
N ALA A 101 -5.37 -12.13 2.96
CA ALA A 101 -6.77 -12.35 3.33
C ALA A 101 -7.06 -11.81 4.73
N LYS A 102 -6.12 -12.00 5.66
CA LYS A 102 -6.25 -11.45 7.01
C LYS A 102 -6.29 -9.94 6.99
N ALA A 103 -5.41 -9.31 6.20
CA ALA A 103 -5.37 -7.85 6.09
C ALA A 103 -6.66 -7.31 5.50
N MET A 104 -7.18 -7.96 4.45
CA MET A 104 -8.43 -7.54 3.83
C MET A 104 -9.61 -7.69 4.78
N THR A 105 -9.66 -8.77 5.55
CA THR A 105 -10.70 -8.97 6.56
C THR A 105 -10.66 -7.84 7.59
N TYR A 106 -9.46 -7.46 8.02
CA TYR A 106 -9.31 -6.36 8.96
C TYR A 106 -9.84 -5.06 8.39
N ILE A 107 -9.47 -4.75 7.15
CA ILE A 107 -9.90 -3.52 6.49
C ILE A 107 -11.43 -3.48 6.37
N VAL A 108 -12.04 -4.57 5.95
CA VAL A 108 -13.50 -4.64 5.80
C VAL A 108 -14.19 -4.43 7.14
N SER A 109 -13.60 -4.93 8.22
CA SER A 109 -14.21 -4.86 9.56
C SER A 109 -14.11 -3.47 10.18
N TYR A 110 -13.06 -2.71 9.89
CA TYR A 110 -12.78 -1.49 10.63
C TYR A 110 -12.73 -0.22 9.78
N TYR A 111 -12.77 -0.37 8.49
CA TYR A 111 -12.76 0.76 7.57
C TYR A 111 -13.85 0.62 6.51
#